data_7f4e02ab2924c577078df9dfe11ad3df
#
_entry.id   7f4e02ab2924c577078df9dfe11ad3df
#
_cell.length_a   1.000
_cell.length_b   1.000
_cell.length_c   1.000
_cell.angle_alpha   90.00
_cell.angle_beta   90.00
_cell.angle_gamma   90.00
#
_symmetry.space_group_name_H-M   'P 1'
#
loop_
_entity.id
_entity.type
_entity.pdbx_description
1 polymer ?
#
loop_
_entity_poly.entity_id
_entity_poly.type
_entity_poly.pdbx_seq_one_letter_code
_entity_poly.pdbx_strand_id
1 'polypeptide(L)'
;MSKFIFSMISFGSSVPGGIFFPLLVLGALTGALFGNVLSFYFGIDEQFIQNFIILAMAGYFTAIVRAPMTGIILITEMTGSFSHLLSLSLISLISYTVAELFRSEPIYETLLHRILKGSQTDSNDALCETKTLLEVPIFFDSFIDG
;
A
#
# COMPACT_ATOMS: atom_id res chain seq x y z
N MET A 1 27.20 2.23 -0.82
CA MET A 1 26.58 1.90 -2.10
C MET A 1 25.89 0.53 -2.10
N SER A 2 26.52 -0.51 -1.57
CA SER A 2 25.94 -1.87 -1.56
C SER A 2 24.61 -1.96 -0.77
N LYS A 3 24.48 -1.22 0.33
CA LYS A 3 23.22 -1.17 1.11
C LYS A 3 22.07 -0.52 0.36
N PHE A 4 22.35 0.44 -0.52
CA PHE A 4 21.34 1.12 -1.32
C PHE A 4 20.76 0.20 -2.41
N ILE A 5 21.63 -0.55 -3.06
CA ILE A 5 21.24 -1.54 -4.08
C ILE A 5 20.45 -2.68 -3.42
N PHE A 6 20.90 -3.16 -2.26
CA PHE A 6 20.22 -4.22 -1.52
C PHE A 6 18.83 -3.77 -1.02
N SER A 7 18.72 -2.53 -0.58
CA SER A 7 17.46 -1.91 -0.19
C SER A 7 16.51 -1.78 -1.39
N MET A 8 17.00 -1.34 -2.55
CA MET A 8 16.20 -1.25 -3.77
C MET A 8 15.70 -2.62 -4.26
N ILE A 9 16.54 -3.64 -4.19
CA ILE A 9 16.17 -5.01 -4.58
C ILE A 9 15.14 -5.58 -3.58
N SER A 10 15.34 -5.35 -2.29
CA SER A 10 14.42 -5.77 -1.24
C SER A 10 13.04 -5.11 -1.35
N PHE A 11 13.01 -3.82 -1.73
CA PHE A 11 11.76 -3.09 -1.97
C PHE A 11 11.08 -3.48 -3.29
N GLY A 12 11.83 -3.83 -4.31
CA GLY A 12 11.29 -4.26 -5.61
C GLY A 12 10.76 -5.69 -5.62
N SER A 13 11.19 -6.52 -4.67
CA SER A 13 10.86 -7.95 -4.61
C SER A 13 9.54 -8.25 -3.90
N SER A 14 8.99 -7.31 -3.12
CA SER A 14 7.75 -7.52 -2.36
C SER A 14 6.66 -6.58 -2.85
N VAL A 15 5.57 -7.14 -3.34
CA VAL A 15 4.38 -6.40 -3.81
C VAL A 15 3.87 -5.37 -2.77
N PRO A 16 3.85 -5.65 -1.44
CA PRO A 16 3.49 -4.66 -0.44
C PRO A 16 4.48 -3.49 -0.34
N GLY A 17 5.79 -3.75 -0.53
CA GLY A 17 6.84 -2.73 -0.49
C GLY A 17 6.81 -1.78 -1.68
N GLY A 18 6.40 -2.26 -2.86
CA GLY A 18 6.27 -1.45 -4.08
C GLY A 18 5.18 -0.37 -4.02
N ILE A 19 4.15 -0.58 -3.21
CA ILE A 19 3.05 0.38 -3.04
C ILE A 19 3.36 1.40 -1.95
N PHE A 20 4.17 1.04 -0.97
CA PHE A 20 4.50 1.86 0.18
C PHE A 20 5.22 3.16 -0.20
N PHE A 21 6.26 3.07 -1.02
CA PHE A 21 7.06 4.23 -1.42
C PHE A 21 6.28 5.28 -2.21
N PRO A 22 5.50 4.94 -3.25
CA PRO A 22 4.67 5.90 -3.96
C PRO A 22 3.64 6.59 -3.06
N LEU A 23 3.08 5.88 -2.09
CA LEU A 23 2.15 6.44 -1.12
C LEU A 23 2.77 7.54 -0.25
N LEU A 24 3.98 7.30 0.26
CA LEU A 24 4.73 8.30 1.01
C LEU A 24 5.08 9.52 0.16
N VAL A 25 5.48 9.30 -1.09
CA VAL A 25 5.80 10.40 -2.03
C VAL A 25 4.56 11.26 -2.31
N LEU A 26 3.40 10.64 -2.55
CA LEU A 26 2.15 11.37 -2.75
C LEU A 26 1.74 12.15 -1.51
N GLY A 27 1.88 11.56 -0.32
CA GLY A 27 1.66 12.23 0.96
C GLY A 27 2.59 13.44 1.14
N ALA A 28 3.87 13.28 0.82
CA ALA A 28 4.86 14.37 0.90
C ALA A 28 4.55 15.50 -0.08
N LEU A 29 4.21 15.18 -1.32
CA LEU A 29 3.83 16.17 -2.34
C LEU A 29 2.58 16.94 -1.93
N THR A 30 1.56 16.26 -1.45
CA THR A 30 0.32 16.87 -0.96
C THR A 30 0.61 17.79 0.23
N GLY A 31 1.45 17.34 1.17
CA GLY A 31 1.88 18.14 2.32
C GLY A 31 2.71 19.37 1.92
N ALA A 32 3.60 19.22 0.95
CA ALA A 32 4.41 20.33 0.44
C ALA A 32 3.55 21.37 -0.29
N LEU A 33 2.61 20.94 -1.11
CA LEU A 33 1.66 21.84 -1.77
C LEU A 33 0.82 22.62 -0.76
N PHE A 34 0.27 21.91 0.23
CA PHE A 34 -0.53 22.53 1.28
C PHE A 34 0.30 23.46 2.14
N GLY A 35 1.52 23.09 2.53
CA GLY A 35 2.46 23.92 3.27
C GLY A 35 2.84 25.18 2.51
N ASN A 36 3.10 25.11 1.20
CA ASN A 36 3.40 26.27 0.36
C ASN A 36 2.19 27.22 0.24
N VAL A 37 1.00 26.70 0.08
CA VAL A 37 -0.22 27.51 0.05
C VAL A 37 -0.43 28.25 1.37
N LEU A 38 -0.25 27.56 2.50
CA LEU A 38 -0.34 28.18 3.83
C LEU A 38 0.73 29.25 4.03
N SER A 39 1.97 28.99 3.59
CA SER A 39 3.07 29.98 3.66
C SER A 39 2.74 31.22 2.86
N PHE A 40 2.15 31.09 1.69
CA PHE A 40 1.77 32.21 0.84
C PHE A 40 0.63 33.06 1.45
N TYR A 41 -0.36 32.42 2.09
CA TYR A 41 -1.50 33.13 2.69
C TYR A 41 -1.25 33.66 4.10
N PHE A 42 -0.48 32.95 4.91
CA PHE A 42 -0.27 33.23 6.34
C PHE A 42 1.16 33.67 6.68
N GLY A 43 2.10 33.64 5.72
CA GLY A 43 3.50 34.00 5.97
C GLY A 43 4.21 33.13 7.00
N ILE A 44 3.91 31.82 6.99
CA ILE A 44 4.45 30.85 7.94
C ILE A 44 5.90 30.53 7.58
N ASP A 45 6.78 30.45 8.60
CA ASP A 45 8.19 30.13 8.44
C ASP A 45 8.41 28.73 7.81
N GLU A 46 9.47 28.61 7.01
CA GLU A 46 9.82 27.36 6.30
C GLU A 46 9.98 26.14 7.22
N GLN A 47 10.34 26.34 8.49
CA GLN A 47 10.47 25.26 9.47
C GLN A 47 9.13 24.56 9.72
N PHE A 48 8.04 25.28 9.68
CA PHE A 48 6.71 24.68 9.85
C PHE A 48 6.26 23.89 8.63
N ILE A 49 6.75 24.22 7.42
CA ILE A 49 6.43 23.48 6.21
C ILE A 49 6.93 22.03 6.29
N GLN A 50 8.13 21.82 6.82
CA GLN A 50 8.66 20.46 7.03
C GLN A 50 7.77 19.63 7.96
N ASN A 51 7.28 20.23 9.03
CA ASN A 51 6.36 19.56 9.95
C ASN A 51 5.04 19.20 9.24
N PHE A 52 4.51 20.07 8.39
CA PHE A 52 3.32 19.78 7.60
C PHE A 52 3.52 18.64 6.62
N ILE A 53 4.68 18.55 5.99
CA ILE A 53 5.02 17.44 5.08
C ILE A 53 5.00 16.11 5.84
N ILE A 54 5.66 16.05 6.99
CA ILE A 54 5.73 14.83 7.83
C ILE A 54 4.31 14.42 8.30
N LEU A 55 3.52 15.38 8.74
CA LEU A 55 2.14 15.14 9.18
C LEU A 55 1.24 14.67 8.04
N ALA A 56 1.40 15.26 6.86
CA ALA A 56 0.65 14.86 5.66
C ALA A 56 1.03 13.46 5.18
N MET A 57 2.31 13.09 5.24
CA MET A 57 2.76 11.72 4.93
C MET A 57 2.09 10.70 5.85
N ALA A 58 2.07 10.98 7.17
CA ALA A 58 1.44 10.10 8.15
C ALA A 58 -0.07 9.98 7.93
N GLY A 59 -0.74 11.10 7.74
CA GLY A 59 -2.18 11.12 7.50
C GLY A 59 -2.58 10.40 6.22
N TYR A 60 -1.86 10.67 5.13
CA TYR A 60 -2.12 10.03 3.84
C TYR A 60 -1.90 8.52 3.88
N PHE A 61 -0.79 8.09 4.49
CA PHE A 61 -0.51 6.67 4.68
C PHE A 61 -1.58 5.98 5.50
N THR A 62 -1.96 6.58 6.63
CA THR A 62 -2.98 6.02 7.52
C THR A 62 -4.36 5.94 6.86
N ALA A 63 -4.72 6.93 6.04
CA ALA A 63 -5.99 6.95 5.32
C ALA A 63 -6.11 5.78 4.34
N ILE A 64 -5.02 5.43 3.66
CA ILE A 64 -5.02 4.40 2.61
C ILE A 64 -4.80 3.00 3.18
N VAL A 65 -3.84 2.85 4.08
CA VAL A 65 -3.48 1.55 4.67
C VAL A 65 -4.40 1.15 5.81
N ARG A 66 -5.08 2.12 6.43
CA ARG A 66 -5.93 1.95 7.63
C ARG A 66 -5.21 1.30 8.82
N ALA A 67 -3.92 1.50 8.91
CA ALA A 67 -3.10 1.04 10.03
C ALA A 67 -2.42 2.24 10.71
N PRO A 68 -3.10 2.94 11.63
CA PRO A 68 -2.57 4.15 12.26
C PRO A 68 -1.28 3.88 13.04
N MET A 69 -1.23 2.77 13.76
CA MET A 69 -0.04 2.39 14.55
C MET A 69 1.20 2.19 13.68
N THR A 70 1.05 1.50 12.55
CA THR A 70 2.15 1.26 11.61
C THR A 70 2.65 2.57 11.00
N GLY A 71 1.74 3.45 10.61
CA GLY A 71 2.08 4.77 10.06
C GLY A 71 2.85 5.64 11.04
N ILE A 72 2.41 5.69 12.31
CA ILE A 72 3.06 6.46 13.36
C ILE A 72 4.48 5.97 13.61
N ILE A 73 4.65 4.66 13.84
CA ILE A 73 5.96 4.06 14.13
C ILE A 73 6.91 4.28 12.97
N LEU A 74 6.47 4.03 11.76
CA LEU A 74 7.28 4.09 10.56
C LEU A 74 7.78 5.51 10.26
N ILE A 75 6.91 6.49 10.36
CA ILE A 75 7.27 7.89 10.11
C ILE A 75 8.12 8.43 11.25
N THR A 76 7.89 8.00 12.50
CA THR A 76 8.74 8.33 13.63
C THR A 76 10.16 7.78 13.45
N GLU A 77 10.29 6.55 12.97
CA GLU A 77 11.61 5.96 12.66
C GLU A 77 12.31 6.68 11.51
N MET A 78 11.60 7.04 10.45
CA MET A 78 12.15 7.77 9.32
C MET A 78 12.61 9.19 9.71
N THR A 79 11.87 9.84 10.59
CA THR A 79 12.16 11.21 11.04
C THR A 79 13.21 11.25 12.17
N GLY A 80 13.35 10.12 12.90
CA GLY A 80 14.26 10.02 14.06
C GLY A 80 13.93 10.94 15.22
N SER A 81 12.74 11.54 15.23
CA SER A 81 12.33 12.54 16.22
C SER A 81 11.05 12.12 16.94
N PHE A 82 11.20 11.82 18.23
CA PHE A 82 10.07 11.47 19.10
C PHE A 82 9.22 12.69 19.52
N SER A 83 9.73 13.90 19.30
CA SER A 83 9.02 15.14 19.68
C SER A 83 7.69 15.32 18.94
N HIS A 84 7.54 14.74 17.77
CA HIS A 84 6.33 14.87 16.95
C HIS A 84 5.33 13.71 17.12
N LEU A 85 5.61 12.74 18.01
CA LEU A 85 4.75 11.56 18.22
C LEU A 85 3.30 11.92 18.52
N LEU A 86 3.07 12.90 19.38
CA LEU A 86 1.70 13.32 19.74
C LEU A 86 0.96 13.89 18.53
N SER A 87 1.62 14.75 17.76
CA SER A 87 1.02 15.35 16.55
C SER A 87 0.77 14.31 15.46
N LEU A 88 1.70 13.37 15.27
CA LEU A 88 1.57 12.25 14.34
C LEU A 88 0.42 11.32 14.74
N SER A 89 0.32 11.02 16.04
CA SER A 89 -0.75 10.17 16.59
C SER A 89 -2.13 10.80 16.37
N LEU A 90 -2.28 12.08 16.70
CA LEU A 90 -3.54 12.80 16.51
C LEU A 90 -3.96 12.83 15.03
N ILE A 91 -3.06 13.20 14.14
CA ILE A 91 -3.36 13.25 12.70
C ILE A 91 -3.69 11.88 12.13
N SER A 92 -2.96 10.84 12.55
CA SER A 92 -3.23 9.48 12.11
C SER A 92 -4.61 8.99 12.57
N LEU A 93 -5.00 9.28 13.81
CA LEU A 93 -6.33 8.92 14.33
C LEU A 93 -7.45 9.66 13.61
N ILE A 94 -7.28 10.96 13.38
CA ILE A 94 -8.27 11.78 12.64
C ILE A 94 -8.36 11.26 11.19
N SER A 95 -7.25 11.02 10.54
CA SER A 95 -7.21 10.51 9.17
C SER A 95 -7.86 9.13 9.06
N TYR A 96 -7.61 8.25 10.02
CA TYR A 96 -8.27 6.95 10.10
C TYR A 96 -9.80 7.09 10.26
N THR A 97 -10.23 7.93 11.18
CA THR A 97 -11.67 8.17 11.42
C THR A 97 -12.37 8.74 10.20
N VAL A 98 -11.74 9.68 9.52
CA VAL A 98 -12.27 10.27 8.28
C VAL A 98 -12.34 9.23 7.16
N ALA A 99 -11.29 8.42 6.98
CA ALA A 99 -11.26 7.35 5.98
C ALA A 99 -12.35 6.30 6.23
N GLU A 100 -12.62 5.99 7.51
CA GLU A 100 -13.68 5.07 7.90
C GLU A 100 -15.07 5.64 7.65
N LEU A 101 -15.26 6.95 7.93
CA LEU A 101 -16.50 7.66 7.66
C LEU A 101 -16.85 7.69 6.16
N PHE A 102 -15.84 7.83 5.31
CA PHE A 102 -16.01 7.77 3.85
C PHE A 102 -16.18 6.34 3.30
N ARG A 103 -16.17 5.31 4.13
CA ARG A 103 -16.28 3.90 3.75
C ARG A 103 -15.31 3.50 2.62
N SER A 104 -14.15 4.10 2.59
CA SER A 104 -13.10 3.71 1.64
C SER A 104 -12.59 2.32 2.00
N GLU A 105 -12.57 1.38 1.07
CA GLU A 105 -12.00 0.05 1.33
C GLU A 105 -10.48 0.14 1.50
N PRO A 106 -9.89 -0.58 2.48
CA PRO A 106 -8.45 -0.60 2.64
C PRO A 106 -7.77 -1.23 1.42
N ILE A 107 -6.68 -0.63 0.98
CA ILE A 107 -5.97 -1.04 -0.24
C ILE A 107 -5.52 -2.51 -0.20
N TYR A 108 -5.22 -3.04 0.99
CA TYR A 108 -4.81 -4.44 1.16
C TYR A 108 -5.94 -5.43 0.91
N GLU A 109 -7.18 -5.12 1.29
CA GLU A 109 -8.33 -5.97 0.98
C GLU A 109 -8.61 -6.01 -0.52
N THR A 110 -8.53 -4.87 -1.18
CA THR A 110 -8.70 -4.78 -2.64
C THR A 110 -7.61 -5.56 -3.38
N LEU A 111 -6.36 -5.49 -2.92
CA LEU A 111 -5.25 -6.28 -3.48
C LEU A 111 -5.41 -7.77 -3.22
N LEU A 112 -5.79 -8.15 -1.99
CA LEU A 112 -6.04 -9.54 -1.63
C LEU A 112 -7.16 -10.14 -2.47
N HIS A 113 -8.25 -9.41 -2.65
CA HIS A 113 -9.37 -9.82 -3.51
C HIS A 113 -8.94 -10.01 -4.97
N ARG A 114 -8.07 -9.15 -5.49
CA ARG A 114 -7.53 -9.29 -6.85
C ARG A 114 -6.61 -10.49 -6.99
N ILE A 115 -5.74 -10.73 -6.02
CA ILE A 115 -4.83 -11.89 -6.02
C ILE A 115 -5.62 -13.19 -5.90
N LEU A 116 -6.60 -13.27 -5.00
CA LEU A 116 -7.45 -14.44 -4.83
C LEU A 116 -8.28 -14.73 -6.08
N LYS A 117 -8.81 -13.70 -6.72
CA LYS A 117 -9.57 -13.84 -7.96
C LYS A 117 -8.69 -14.32 -9.12
N GLY A 118 -7.46 -13.82 -9.22
CA GLY A 118 -6.47 -14.30 -10.18
C GLY A 118 -6.10 -15.77 -9.95
N SER A 119 -5.86 -16.15 -8.70
CA SER A 119 -5.54 -17.53 -8.33
C SER A 119 -6.70 -18.51 -8.57
N GLN A 120 -7.94 -18.07 -8.41
CA GLN A 120 -9.11 -18.92 -8.72
C GLN A 120 -9.27 -19.14 -10.22
N THR A 121 -8.93 -18.16 -11.04
CA THR A 121 -8.97 -18.29 -12.50
C THR A 121 -7.93 -19.31 -12.97
N ASP A 122 -6.70 -19.21 -12.48
CA ASP A 122 -5.62 -20.16 -12.80
C ASP A 122 -5.94 -21.57 -12.31
N SER A 123 -6.57 -21.72 -11.16
CA SER A 123 -6.98 -23.03 -10.64
C SER A 123 -8.09 -23.67 -11.46
N ASN A 124 -9.03 -22.88 -11.96
CA ASN A 124 -10.10 -23.37 -12.82
C ASN A 124 -9.57 -23.78 -14.19
N ASP A 125 -8.62 -23.04 -14.75
CA ASP A 125 -7.99 -23.37 -16.02
C ASP A 125 -7.15 -24.66 -15.91
N ALA A 126 -6.40 -24.82 -14.82
CA ALA A 126 -5.64 -26.04 -14.53
C ALA A 126 -6.57 -27.26 -14.33
N LEU A 127 -7.71 -27.08 -13.65
CA LEU A 127 -8.70 -28.13 -13.47
C LEU A 127 -9.37 -28.53 -14.79
N CYS A 128 -9.66 -27.58 -15.66
CA CYS A 128 -10.20 -27.86 -16.99
C CYS A 128 -9.20 -28.62 -17.85
N GLU A 129 -7.93 -28.24 -17.83
CA GLU A 129 -6.87 -28.93 -18.57
C GLU A 129 -6.65 -30.35 -18.05
N THR A 130 -6.64 -30.55 -16.76
CA THR A 130 -6.51 -31.89 -16.12
C THR A 130 -7.72 -32.77 -16.46
N LYS A 131 -8.92 -32.21 -16.50
CA LYS A 131 -10.13 -32.94 -16.86
C LYS A 131 -10.11 -33.38 -18.31
N THR A 132 -9.64 -32.56 -19.23
CA THR A 132 -9.46 -32.89 -20.64
C THR A 132 -8.42 -33.99 -20.84
N LEU A 133 -7.33 -33.98 -20.07
CA LEU A 133 -6.30 -35.03 -20.11
C LEU A 133 -6.79 -36.37 -19.54
N LEU A 134 -7.73 -36.37 -18.59
CA LEU A 134 -8.33 -37.58 -18.04
C LEU A 134 -9.40 -38.19 -18.97
N GLU A 135 -10.01 -37.42 -19.87
CA GLU A 135 -10.96 -37.91 -20.85
C GLU A 135 -10.30 -38.60 -22.06
N VAL A 136 -9.03 -38.30 -22.36
CA VAL A 136 -8.29 -38.88 -23.48
C VAL A 136 -8.12 -40.41 -23.37
N PRO A 137 -7.83 -41.05 -22.23
CA PRO A 137 -7.69 -42.49 -22.14
C PRO A 137 -9.02 -43.24 -22.35
N ILE A 138 -10.16 -42.65 -22.01
CA ILE A 138 -11.46 -43.26 -22.22
C ILE A 138 -11.79 -43.35 -23.74
N PHE A 139 -11.34 -42.41 -24.51
CA PHE A 139 -11.49 -42.41 -25.96
C PHE A 139 -10.60 -43.46 -26.64
N PHE A 140 -9.45 -43.74 -26.06
CA PHE A 140 -8.48 -44.73 -26.58
C PHE A 140 -8.94 -46.17 -26.35
N ASP A 141 -9.58 -46.45 -25.19
CA ASP A 141 -10.16 -47.77 -24.88
C ASP A 141 -11.32 -48.13 -25.83
N SER A 142 -12.12 -47.15 -26.19
CA SER A 142 -13.23 -47.33 -27.17
C SER A 142 -12.74 -47.60 -28.59
N PHE A 143 -11.50 -47.26 -28.89
CA PHE A 143 -10.92 -47.47 -30.24
C PHE A 143 -10.26 -48.83 -30.39
N ILE A 144 -9.90 -49.50 -29.29
CA ILE A 144 -9.20 -50.81 -29.28
C ILE A 144 -10.23 -51.98 -29.30
N ASP A 145 -11.47 -51.77 -28.81
CA ASP A 145 -12.53 -52.80 -28.75
C ASP A 145 -13.44 -52.82 -29.99
N GLY A 146 -13.17 -52.04 -31.01
CA GLY A 146 -13.86 -52.04 -32.33
C GLY A 146 -12.97 -52.56 -33.42
#